data_20b273c73fa122ee43a6cf836e4b2818
#
_entry.id   20b273c73fa122ee43a6cf836e4b2818
#
_cell.length_a   1.000
_cell.length_b   1.000
_cell.length_c   1.000
_cell.angle_alpha   90.00
_cell.angle_beta   90.00
_cell.angle_gamma   90.00
#
_symmetry.space_group_name_H-M   'P 1'
#
loop_
_entity.id
_entity.type
_entity.pdbx_description
1 polymer ?
#
loop_
_entity_poly.entity_id
_entity_poly.type
_entity_poly.pdbx_seq_one_letter_code
_entity_poly.pdbx_strand_id
1 'polypeptide(L)'
;VAQVCVVGAGYVGLTTASCLAQLGHTVVGIDVDPIKVDRLNNGEIPIVEEGLESITQQMLKAKRLVFQHGYSDSIKVAEFIFLCVPTPQDEDGSADLTYIREAATSLLPYLASGSIIVNKSTVPVGSTLVVEEIVRREDVFVVSNPEFLREGSAVHDFLNPDRIVVGSSDKQAAQRVADLYQSINAQVIICDPASAETIKYAANAFLATKLSFANAIAALCEHVGANIDDVMDGIGQDKRIGNQFLKPGPGWGGSCFPKDTRALVKIAESAGYDFELLRGVIDFNEIQFDRIVDKVRKAVGGTLSGKNIAVLGLTFKAHTNDLRDSPALRIVEQLKLQGATVNAYDPTVANPLPQTNFCETAKDACASADAILIATEWPEFALLNPTEIGNVVRSKHIIDARNILEADLWRSAGFTYQGVGR
;
A
#
# COMPACT_ATOMS: atom_id res chain seq x y z
N VAL A 1 -26.57 1.49 16.31
CA VAL A 1 -25.46 0.68 16.89
C VAL A 1 -25.64 -0.74 16.44
N ALA A 2 -24.66 -1.31 15.75
CA ALA A 2 -24.67 -2.69 15.27
C ALA A 2 -23.63 -3.53 16.03
N GLN A 3 -23.84 -4.84 16.08
CA GLN A 3 -22.88 -5.83 16.56
C GLN A 3 -22.05 -6.30 15.35
N VAL A 4 -20.75 -6.04 15.38
CA VAL A 4 -19.85 -6.31 14.27
C VAL A 4 -18.74 -7.25 14.70
N CYS A 5 -18.45 -8.25 13.89
CA CYS A 5 -17.27 -9.10 14.00
C CYS A 5 -16.29 -8.76 12.85
N VAL A 6 -15.00 -8.64 13.15
CA VAL A 6 -13.95 -8.43 12.14
C VAL A 6 -12.96 -9.59 12.23
N VAL A 7 -12.89 -10.40 11.18
CA VAL A 7 -12.03 -11.58 11.10
C VAL A 7 -10.72 -11.22 10.40
N GLY A 8 -9.62 -11.38 11.11
CA GLY A 8 -8.28 -10.95 10.72
C GLY A 8 -7.95 -9.56 11.28
N ALA A 9 -6.98 -9.48 12.19
CA ALA A 9 -6.49 -8.22 12.77
C ALA A 9 -5.16 -7.78 12.11
N GLY A 10 -5.07 -7.92 10.79
CA GLY A 10 -4.03 -7.31 9.96
C GLY A 10 -4.28 -5.82 9.76
N TYR A 11 -3.54 -5.20 8.82
CA TYR A 11 -3.64 -3.78 8.53
C TYR A 11 -5.10 -3.31 8.28
N VAL A 12 -5.77 -3.95 7.33
CA VAL A 12 -7.16 -3.62 6.96
C VAL A 12 -8.13 -3.92 8.11
N GLY A 13 -7.99 -5.10 8.74
CA GLY A 13 -8.92 -5.53 9.78
C GLY A 13 -8.82 -4.72 11.06
N LEU A 14 -7.60 -4.41 11.52
CA LEU A 14 -7.40 -3.58 12.71
C LEU A 14 -7.93 -2.15 12.51
N THR A 15 -7.64 -1.54 11.34
CA THR A 15 -8.17 -0.23 10.98
C THR A 15 -9.69 -0.27 10.91
N THR A 16 -10.27 -1.29 10.24
CA THR A 16 -11.73 -1.45 10.12
C THR A 16 -12.40 -1.61 11.48
N ALA A 17 -11.85 -2.48 12.35
CA ALA A 17 -12.41 -2.74 13.67
C ALA A 17 -12.40 -1.47 14.56
N SER A 18 -11.25 -0.77 14.58
CA SER A 18 -11.08 0.44 15.39
C SER A 18 -11.96 1.59 14.92
N CYS A 19 -12.04 1.80 13.60
CA CYS A 19 -12.86 2.88 13.03
C CYS A 19 -14.36 2.57 13.14
N LEU A 20 -14.82 1.34 12.91
CA LEU A 20 -16.24 0.99 13.14
C LEU A 20 -16.65 1.15 14.61
N ALA A 21 -15.75 0.80 15.55
CA ALA A 21 -16.00 1.05 16.97
C ALA A 21 -16.10 2.55 17.28
N GLN A 22 -15.28 3.39 16.64
CA GLN A 22 -15.32 4.85 16.76
C GLN A 22 -16.62 5.42 16.18
N LEU A 23 -17.14 4.85 15.08
CA LEU A 23 -18.45 5.23 14.52
C LEU A 23 -19.63 4.84 15.44
N GLY A 24 -19.37 4.14 16.54
CA GLY A 24 -20.37 3.85 17.56
C GLY A 24 -20.88 2.42 17.59
N HIS A 25 -20.33 1.52 16.76
CA HIS A 25 -20.69 0.11 16.76
C HIS A 25 -19.98 -0.65 17.91
N THR A 26 -20.47 -1.82 18.25
CA THR A 26 -19.78 -2.77 19.15
C THR A 26 -19.04 -3.78 18.29
N VAL A 27 -17.72 -3.86 18.46
CA VAL A 27 -16.86 -4.62 17.55
C VAL A 27 -16.06 -5.68 18.30
N VAL A 28 -16.07 -6.90 17.76
CA VAL A 28 -15.18 -7.99 18.18
C VAL A 28 -14.21 -8.25 17.03
N GLY A 29 -12.91 -7.98 17.24
CA GLY A 29 -11.85 -8.36 16.33
C GLY A 29 -11.38 -9.79 16.61
N ILE A 30 -11.23 -10.61 15.59
CA ILE A 30 -10.77 -12.00 15.71
C ILE A 30 -9.44 -12.17 14.98
N ASP A 31 -8.47 -12.79 15.65
CA ASP A 31 -7.23 -13.24 14.99
C ASP A 31 -6.88 -14.65 15.47
N VAL A 32 -6.12 -15.37 14.64
CA VAL A 32 -5.66 -16.74 14.94
C VAL A 32 -4.38 -16.75 15.79
N ASP A 33 -3.71 -15.62 15.92
CA ASP A 33 -2.50 -15.46 16.72
C ASP A 33 -2.85 -14.97 18.13
N PRO A 34 -2.74 -15.84 19.17
CA PRO A 34 -3.07 -15.47 20.54
C PRO A 34 -2.16 -14.37 21.10
N ILE A 35 -0.88 -14.36 20.72
CA ILE A 35 0.09 -13.37 21.20
C ILE A 35 -0.29 -11.97 20.68
N LYS A 36 -0.67 -11.91 19.41
CA LYS A 36 -1.15 -10.68 18.79
C LYS A 36 -2.44 -10.17 19.45
N VAL A 37 -3.38 -11.07 19.73
CA VAL A 37 -4.64 -10.74 20.41
C VAL A 37 -4.37 -10.16 21.80
N ASP A 38 -3.49 -10.79 22.58
CA ASP A 38 -3.13 -10.29 23.91
C ASP A 38 -2.48 -8.90 23.85
N ARG A 39 -1.56 -8.68 22.91
CA ARG A 39 -0.92 -7.37 22.70
C ARG A 39 -1.95 -6.31 22.31
N LEU A 40 -2.85 -6.62 21.38
CA LEU A 40 -3.90 -5.69 20.94
C LEU A 40 -4.83 -5.30 22.10
N ASN A 41 -5.25 -6.26 22.94
CA ASN A 41 -6.08 -5.97 24.10
C ASN A 41 -5.37 -5.15 25.20
N ASN A 42 -4.03 -5.21 25.23
CA ASN A 42 -3.20 -4.34 26.07
C ASN A 42 -2.95 -2.96 25.44
N GLY A 43 -3.50 -2.69 24.26
CA GLY A 43 -3.33 -1.42 23.55
C GLY A 43 -2.00 -1.28 22.80
N GLU A 44 -1.27 -2.39 22.61
CA GLU A 44 -0.04 -2.42 21.82
C GLU A 44 -0.37 -2.65 20.33
N ILE A 45 -0.19 -1.63 19.52
CA ILE A 45 -0.51 -1.68 18.09
C ILE A 45 0.76 -1.96 17.27
N PRO A 46 0.86 -3.13 16.60
CA PRO A 46 2.07 -3.52 15.88
C PRO A 46 2.22 -2.87 14.50
N ILE A 47 1.35 -1.91 14.17
CA ILE A 47 1.27 -1.26 12.85
C ILE A 47 1.56 0.22 13.03
N VAL A 48 2.48 0.75 12.21
CA VAL A 48 2.75 2.19 12.15
C VAL A 48 1.70 2.84 11.26
N GLU A 49 0.72 3.49 11.89
CA GLU A 49 -0.39 4.17 11.21
C GLU A 49 -0.88 5.34 12.05
N GLU A 50 -0.94 6.53 11.47
CA GLU A 50 -1.31 7.74 12.18
C GLU A 50 -2.73 7.65 12.76
N GLY A 51 -2.84 7.90 14.07
CA GLY A 51 -4.10 7.89 14.80
C GLY A 51 -4.65 6.52 15.19
N LEU A 52 -4.15 5.42 14.61
CA LEU A 52 -4.69 4.07 14.83
C LEU A 52 -4.53 3.62 16.28
N GLU A 53 -3.36 3.81 16.87
CA GLU A 53 -3.09 3.44 18.26
C GLU A 53 -4.05 4.18 19.22
N SER A 54 -4.15 5.49 19.07
CA SER A 54 -5.03 6.33 19.91
C SER A 54 -6.48 5.89 19.85
N ILE A 55 -7.01 5.67 18.64
CA ILE A 55 -8.40 5.23 18.44
C ILE A 55 -8.63 3.84 19.04
N THR A 56 -7.72 2.90 18.78
CA THR A 56 -7.84 1.53 19.28
C THR A 56 -7.87 1.53 20.82
N GLN A 57 -6.94 2.23 21.47
CA GLN A 57 -6.90 2.32 22.94
C GLN A 57 -8.15 2.98 23.52
N GLN A 58 -8.66 4.04 22.89
CA GLN A 58 -9.92 4.68 23.31
C GLN A 58 -11.10 3.73 23.20
N MET A 59 -11.22 2.95 22.12
CA MET A 59 -12.33 2.03 21.90
C MET A 59 -12.27 0.80 22.81
N LEU A 60 -11.07 0.28 23.11
CA LEU A 60 -10.85 -0.75 24.12
C LEU A 60 -11.31 -0.26 25.51
N LYS A 61 -10.88 0.94 25.92
CA LYS A 61 -11.28 1.56 27.20
C LYS A 61 -12.78 1.81 27.28
N ALA A 62 -13.40 2.20 26.17
CA ALA A 62 -14.85 2.41 26.08
C ALA A 62 -15.65 1.09 26.02
N LYS A 63 -14.97 -0.06 25.97
CA LYS A 63 -15.57 -1.40 25.80
C LYS A 63 -16.43 -1.52 24.54
N ARG A 64 -16.10 -0.76 23.50
CA ARG A 64 -16.71 -0.85 22.17
C ARG A 64 -15.91 -1.74 21.23
N LEU A 65 -14.66 -2.01 21.57
CA LEU A 65 -13.76 -2.91 20.83
C LEU A 65 -13.17 -3.91 21.83
N VAL A 66 -13.08 -5.15 21.40
CA VAL A 66 -12.34 -6.22 22.09
C VAL A 66 -11.73 -7.14 21.03
N PHE A 67 -10.56 -7.69 21.30
CA PHE A 67 -9.95 -8.70 20.43
C PHE A 67 -10.06 -10.08 21.08
N GLN A 68 -10.28 -11.10 20.24
CA GLN A 68 -10.52 -12.46 20.66
C GLN A 68 -9.69 -13.43 19.81
N HIS A 69 -9.10 -14.42 20.49
CA HIS A 69 -8.43 -15.52 19.80
C HIS A 69 -9.44 -16.55 19.30
N GLY A 70 -9.43 -16.78 17.99
CA GLY A 70 -10.28 -17.78 17.36
C GLY A 70 -11.78 -17.48 17.38
N TYR A 71 -12.55 -18.40 16.85
CA TYR A 71 -14.00 -18.31 16.70
C TYR A 71 -14.72 -18.76 17.97
N SER A 72 -15.77 -18.08 18.39
CA SER A 72 -16.56 -18.43 19.55
C SER A 72 -18.00 -17.93 19.43
N ASP A 73 -18.79 -18.17 20.46
CA ASP A 73 -20.20 -17.79 20.53
C ASP A 73 -20.45 -16.27 20.47
N SER A 74 -19.42 -15.44 20.65
CA SER A 74 -19.53 -13.98 20.44
C SER A 74 -19.91 -13.62 19.00
N ILE A 75 -19.62 -14.48 18.02
CA ILE A 75 -19.99 -14.28 16.61
C ILE A 75 -21.50 -14.47 16.42
N LYS A 76 -22.15 -15.33 17.22
CA LYS A 76 -23.60 -15.61 17.09
C LYS A 76 -24.49 -14.40 17.28
N VAL A 77 -23.98 -13.35 17.93
CA VAL A 77 -24.71 -12.10 18.12
C VAL A 77 -24.33 -11.04 17.08
N ALA A 78 -23.33 -11.31 16.24
CA ALA A 78 -22.89 -10.37 15.22
C ALA A 78 -23.87 -10.32 14.06
N GLU A 79 -24.30 -9.10 13.72
CA GLU A 79 -25.13 -8.82 12.57
C GLU A 79 -24.30 -8.76 11.28
N PHE A 80 -23.04 -8.30 11.42
CA PHE A 80 -22.10 -8.15 10.31
C PHE A 80 -20.77 -8.82 10.65
N ILE A 81 -20.26 -9.63 9.73
CA ILE A 81 -18.98 -10.34 9.87
C ILE A 81 -18.06 -9.91 8.72
N PHE A 82 -17.12 -9.03 9.00
CA PHE A 82 -16.13 -8.56 8.03
C PHE A 82 -14.99 -9.56 7.87
N LEU A 83 -14.75 -10.01 6.66
CA LEU A 83 -13.58 -10.80 6.30
C LEU A 83 -12.44 -9.86 5.87
N CYS A 84 -11.43 -9.75 6.73
CA CYS A 84 -10.24 -8.92 6.54
C CYS A 84 -8.97 -9.79 6.57
N VAL A 85 -9.07 -11.00 6.04
CA VAL A 85 -7.97 -11.97 5.99
C VAL A 85 -7.03 -11.69 4.81
N PRO A 86 -5.77 -12.16 4.86
CA PRO A 86 -4.83 -12.00 3.76
C PRO A 86 -5.34 -12.62 2.45
N THR A 87 -4.97 -11.98 1.34
CA THR A 87 -5.17 -12.49 -0.02
C THR A 87 -3.83 -12.38 -0.76
N PRO A 88 -2.83 -13.23 -0.41
CA PRO A 88 -1.53 -13.16 -1.03
C PRO A 88 -1.61 -13.51 -2.52
N GLN A 89 -0.55 -13.18 -3.26
CA GLN A 89 -0.42 -13.59 -4.64
C GLN A 89 0.04 -15.05 -4.71
N ASP A 90 -0.60 -15.84 -5.56
CA ASP A 90 -0.19 -17.19 -5.90
C ASP A 90 0.98 -17.17 -6.91
N GLU A 91 1.65 -18.32 -7.13
CA GLU A 91 2.80 -18.44 -8.04
C GLU A 91 2.48 -18.02 -9.49
N ASP A 92 1.25 -18.23 -9.93
CA ASP A 92 0.78 -17.88 -11.28
C ASP A 92 0.34 -16.39 -11.42
N GLY A 93 0.41 -15.63 -10.33
CA GLY A 93 -0.01 -14.23 -10.29
C GLY A 93 -1.46 -14.01 -9.89
N SER A 94 -2.27 -15.05 -9.72
CA SER A 94 -3.63 -14.97 -9.19
C SER A 94 -3.64 -14.64 -7.69
N ALA A 95 -4.80 -14.28 -7.14
CA ALA A 95 -4.94 -14.12 -5.70
C ALA A 95 -5.30 -15.47 -5.05
N ASP A 96 -4.57 -15.85 -4.01
CA ASP A 96 -4.86 -17.02 -3.20
C ASP A 96 -6.08 -16.76 -2.29
N LEU A 97 -7.14 -17.54 -2.49
CA LEU A 97 -8.39 -17.47 -1.73
C LEU A 97 -8.45 -18.46 -0.56
N THR A 98 -7.37 -19.16 -0.24
CA THR A 98 -7.34 -20.18 0.83
C THR A 98 -7.81 -19.60 2.16
N TYR A 99 -7.29 -18.45 2.56
CA TYR A 99 -7.67 -17.81 3.82
C TYR A 99 -9.14 -17.37 3.86
N ILE A 100 -9.69 -16.90 2.73
CA ILE A 100 -11.11 -16.54 2.62
C ILE A 100 -11.98 -17.80 2.79
N ARG A 101 -11.63 -18.90 2.11
CA ARG A 101 -12.35 -20.17 2.20
C ARG A 101 -12.30 -20.75 3.61
N GLU A 102 -11.14 -20.76 4.24
CA GLU A 102 -10.95 -21.22 5.61
C GLU A 102 -11.76 -20.38 6.61
N ALA A 103 -11.71 -19.04 6.48
CA ALA A 103 -12.48 -18.14 7.33
C ALA A 103 -13.98 -18.36 7.17
N ALA A 104 -14.49 -18.39 5.93
CA ALA A 104 -15.90 -18.64 5.64
C ALA A 104 -16.36 -20.01 6.19
N THR A 105 -15.57 -21.05 6.02
CA THR A 105 -15.88 -22.39 6.53
C THR A 105 -15.91 -22.44 8.06
N SER A 106 -14.95 -21.79 8.71
CA SER A 106 -14.85 -21.74 10.17
C SER A 106 -15.98 -20.93 10.81
N LEU A 107 -16.59 -20.01 10.08
CA LEU A 107 -17.73 -19.21 10.55
C LEU A 107 -19.05 -19.97 10.56
N LEU A 108 -19.22 -21.03 9.75
CA LEU A 108 -20.49 -21.71 9.56
C LEU A 108 -21.24 -22.08 10.88
N PRO A 109 -20.58 -22.62 11.93
CA PRO A 109 -21.26 -22.99 13.17
C PRO A 109 -21.80 -21.80 13.97
N TYR A 110 -21.34 -20.60 13.66
CA TYR A 110 -21.60 -19.38 14.44
C TYR A 110 -22.55 -18.40 13.74
N LEU A 111 -22.86 -18.61 12.45
CA LEU A 111 -23.68 -17.67 11.69
C LEU A 111 -25.14 -17.67 12.16
N ALA A 112 -25.61 -16.53 12.64
CA ALA A 112 -27.02 -16.32 12.96
C ALA A 112 -27.87 -16.11 11.69
N SER A 113 -29.17 -16.40 11.77
CA SER A 113 -30.10 -16.04 10.72
C SER A 113 -30.16 -14.54 10.53
N GLY A 114 -30.11 -14.08 9.29
CA GLY A 114 -30.09 -12.66 8.93
C GLY A 114 -28.73 -11.96 9.06
N SER A 115 -27.66 -12.68 9.43
CA SER A 115 -26.32 -12.11 9.45
C SER A 115 -25.79 -11.86 8.03
N ILE A 116 -24.86 -10.92 7.92
CA ILE A 116 -24.23 -10.51 6.65
C ILE A 116 -22.73 -10.75 6.77
N ILE A 117 -22.18 -11.56 5.87
CA ILE A 117 -20.73 -11.69 5.68
C ILE A 117 -20.29 -10.59 4.72
N VAL A 118 -19.30 -9.80 5.10
CA VAL A 118 -18.79 -8.67 4.32
C VAL A 118 -17.35 -8.94 3.88
N ASN A 119 -17.14 -9.20 2.61
CA ASN A 119 -15.81 -9.29 2.03
C ASN A 119 -15.17 -7.90 1.98
N LYS A 120 -14.24 -7.62 2.89
CA LYS A 120 -13.47 -6.37 2.96
C LYS A 120 -12.12 -6.48 2.29
N SER A 121 -11.50 -7.66 2.33
CA SER A 121 -10.24 -7.94 1.63
C SER A 121 -10.38 -7.72 0.13
N THR A 122 -9.28 -7.33 -0.52
CA THR A 122 -9.21 -7.27 -1.99
C THR A 122 -9.21 -8.69 -2.55
N VAL A 123 -10.27 -9.06 -3.24
CA VAL A 123 -10.53 -10.42 -3.73
C VAL A 123 -10.85 -10.41 -5.22
N PRO A 124 -10.50 -11.46 -6.00
CA PRO A 124 -10.87 -11.59 -7.40
C PRO A 124 -12.37 -11.44 -7.65
N VAL A 125 -12.71 -11.00 -8.85
CA VAL A 125 -14.10 -10.96 -9.31
C VAL A 125 -14.71 -12.37 -9.24
N GLY A 126 -15.88 -12.47 -8.59
CA GLY A 126 -16.56 -13.74 -8.30
C GLY A 126 -16.27 -14.31 -6.90
N SER A 127 -15.44 -13.68 -6.08
CA SER A 127 -15.15 -14.19 -4.73
C SER A 127 -16.34 -14.14 -3.78
N THR A 128 -17.28 -13.21 -3.99
CA THR A 128 -18.55 -13.19 -3.27
C THR A 128 -19.33 -14.50 -3.50
N LEU A 129 -19.39 -14.98 -4.75
CA LEU A 129 -20.04 -16.26 -5.08
C LEU A 129 -19.34 -17.44 -4.41
N VAL A 130 -17.99 -17.41 -4.30
CA VAL A 130 -17.23 -18.46 -3.61
C VAL A 130 -17.64 -18.55 -2.15
N VAL A 131 -17.83 -17.43 -1.46
CA VAL A 131 -18.26 -17.40 -0.07
C VAL A 131 -19.73 -17.85 0.04
N GLU A 132 -20.62 -17.43 -0.86
CA GLU A 132 -22.02 -17.89 -0.93
C GLU A 132 -22.09 -19.42 -1.09
N GLU A 133 -21.26 -20.00 -1.97
CA GLU A 133 -21.18 -21.45 -2.20
C GLU A 133 -20.73 -22.24 -0.97
N ILE A 134 -19.86 -21.65 -0.11
CA ILE A 134 -19.43 -22.24 1.14
C ILE A 134 -20.54 -22.18 2.19
N VAL A 135 -21.17 -21.02 2.29
CA VAL A 135 -22.21 -20.77 3.31
C VAL A 135 -23.47 -21.55 3.04
N ARG A 136 -23.95 -21.64 1.81
CA ARG A 136 -25.13 -22.40 1.35
C ARG A 136 -26.37 -22.21 2.21
N ARG A 137 -26.62 -20.95 2.64
CA ARG A 137 -27.76 -20.59 3.48
C ARG A 137 -28.49 -19.40 2.86
N GLU A 138 -29.82 -19.54 2.67
CA GLU A 138 -30.67 -18.48 2.13
C GLU A 138 -30.94 -17.35 3.13
N ASP A 139 -30.73 -17.59 4.42
CA ASP A 139 -30.91 -16.62 5.49
C ASP A 139 -29.62 -15.90 5.93
N VAL A 140 -28.53 -16.10 5.20
CA VAL A 140 -27.22 -15.41 5.39
C VAL A 140 -26.81 -14.78 4.07
N PHE A 141 -26.48 -13.51 4.11
CA PHE A 141 -26.12 -12.73 2.93
C PHE A 141 -24.61 -12.54 2.83
N VAL A 142 -24.10 -12.43 1.61
CA VAL A 142 -22.71 -12.09 1.35
C VAL A 142 -22.65 -10.77 0.56
N VAL A 143 -21.81 -9.86 1.01
CA VAL A 143 -21.67 -8.51 0.48
C VAL A 143 -20.19 -8.22 0.23
N SER A 144 -19.86 -7.63 -0.92
CA SER A 144 -18.54 -7.08 -1.21
C SER A 144 -18.49 -5.63 -0.75
N ASN A 145 -17.53 -5.28 0.10
CA ASN A 145 -17.29 -3.90 0.54
C ASN A 145 -15.78 -3.62 0.50
N PRO A 146 -15.21 -3.47 -0.71
CA PRO A 146 -13.77 -3.27 -0.87
C PRO A 146 -13.29 -2.02 -0.14
N GLU A 147 -12.05 -2.08 0.35
CA GLU A 147 -11.40 -0.95 0.99
C GLU A 147 -10.57 -0.14 -0.02
N PHE A 148 -10.36 1.15 0.27
CA PHE A 148 -9.53 2.05 -0.52
C PHE A 148 -8.54 2.79 0.39
N LEU A 149 -8.06 2.10 1.42
CA LEU A 149 -7.16 2.64 2.43
C LEU A 149 -5.74 2.77 1.86
N ARG A 150 -5.05 3.84 2.26
CA ARG A 150 -3.63 4.05 1.95
C ARG A 150 -2.85 3.88 3.24
N GLU A 151 -1.83 3.05 3.23
CA GLU A 151 -0.91 2.92 4.37
C GLU A 151 -0.32 4.28 4.73
N GLY A 152 -0.23 4.58 6.03
CA GLY A 152 0.18 5.89 6.55
C GLY A 152 -0.95 6.94 6.65
N SER A 153 -2.14 6.67 6.08
CA SER A 153 -3.32 7.54 6.19
C SER A 153 -4.65 6.76 6.27
N ALA A 154 -4.60 5.46 6.62
CA ALA A 154 -5.75 4.58 6.54
C ALA A 154 -6.90 4.98 7.48
N VAL A 155 -6.58 5.48 8.67
CA VAL A 155 -7.61 6.00 9.60
C VAL A 155 -8.33 7.20 8.99
N HIS A 156 -7.57 8.14 8.43
CA HIS A 156 -8.14 9.30 7.73
C HIS A 156 -9.01 8.85 6.55
N ASP A 157 -8.49 7.94 5.72
CA ASP A 157 -9.17 7.45 4.52
C ASP A 157 -10.45 6.66 4.87
N PHE A 158 -10.47 5.95 6.02
CA PHE A 158 -11.66 5.26 6.49
C PHE A 158 -12.74 6.22 6.96
N LEU A 159 -12.36 7.26 7.69
CA LEU A 159 -13.31 8.23 8.28
C LEU A 159 -13.72 9.33 7.30
N ASN A 160 -12.92 9.57 6.25
CA ASN A 160 -13.16 10.58 5.22
C ASN A 160 -12.94 10.01 3.81
N PRO A 161 -13.63 8.93 3.42
CA PRO A 161 -13.42 8.30 2.13
C PRO A 161 -14.03 9.14 1.00
N ASP A 162 -13.41 9.11 -0.19
CA ASP A 162 -14.00 9.69 -1.40
C ASP A 162 -15.32 9.01 -1.79
N ARG A 163 -15.43 7.72 -1.53
CA ARG A 163 -16.62 6.89 -1.78
C ARG A 163 -16.59 5.62 -0.94
N ILE A 164 -17.78 5.06 -0.71
CA ILE A 164 -17.99 3.74 -0.13
C ILE A 164 -18.66 2.87 -1.20
N VAL A 165 -18.09 1.70 -1.48
CA VAL A 165 -18.63 0.76 -2.48
C VAL A 165 -19.22 -0.45 -1.77
N VAL A 166 -20.44 -0.81 -2.11
CA VAL A 166 -21.16 -1.96 -1.53
C VAL A 166 -21.75 -2.77 -2.66
N GLY A 167 -21.30 -4.00 -2.83
CA GLY A 167 -21.76 -4.92 -3.88
C GLY A 167 -22.55 -6.08 -3.31
N SER A 168 -23.80 -6.26 -3.73
CA SER A 168 -24.63 -7.39 -3.32
C SER A 168 -25.71 -7.69 -4.36
N SER A 169 -26.08 -8.96 -4.47
CA SER A 169 -27.30 -9.39 -5.17
C SER A 169 -28.57 -9.03 -4.40
N ASP A 170 -28.47 -8.92 -3.07
CA ASP A 170 -29.56 -8.50 -2.20
C ASP A 170 -29.46 -7.02 -1.83
N LYS A 171 -30.42 -6.21 -2.28
CA LYS A 171 -30.45 -4.77 -2.04
C LYS A 171 -30.62 -4.39 -0.58
N GLN A 172 -31.32 -5.20 0.22
CA GLN A 172 -31.53 -4.90 1.63
C GLN A 172 -30.24 -5.17 2.42
N ALA A 173 -29.55 -6.27 2.13
CA ALA A 173 -28.25 -6.55 2.69
C ALA A 173 -27.22 -5.45 2.34
N ALA A 174 -27.19 -5.00 1.07
CA ALA A 174 -26.35 -3.90 0.65
C ALA A 174 -26.63 -2.61 1.44
N GLN A 175 -27.91 -2.26 1.59
CA GLN A 175 -28.32 -1.07 2.33
C GLN A 175 -27.93 -1.17 3.80
N ARG A 176 -28.13 -2.32 4.44
CA ARG A 176 -27.72 -2.54 5.85
C ARG A 176 -26.20 -2.35 6.04
N VAL A 177 -25.37 -2.81 5.09
CA VAL A 177 -23.93 -2.55 5.14
C VAL A 177 -23.63 -1.06 4.93
N ALA A 178 -24.29 -0.40 3.99
CA ALA A 178 -24.16 1.04 3.77
C ALA A 178 -24.50 1.86 5.03
N ASP A 179 -25.52 1.45 5.78
CA ASP A 179 -25.99 2.12 6.98
C ASP A 179 -24.95 2.08 8.14
N LEU A 180 -23.98 1.15 8.12
CA LEU A 180 -22.85 1.17 9.06
C LEU A 180 -22.02 2.44 8.96
N TYR A 181 -21.99 3.05 7.79
CA TYR A 181 -21.22 4.23 7.45
C TYR A 181 -22.03 5.53 7.44
N GLN A 182 -23.28 5.51 7.92
CA GLN A 182 -24.21 6.66 7.82
C GLN A 182 -23.70 7.97 8.45
N SER A 183 -22.77 7.88 9.40
CA SER A 183 -22.15 9.05 10.04
C SER A 183 -20.98 9.63 9.22
N ILE A 184 -20.56 8.93 8.18
CA ILE A 184 -19.51 9.37 7.28
C ILE A 184 -20.15 10.16 6.12
N ASN A 185 -19.62 11.36 5.87
CA ASN A 185 -20.08 12.19 4.74
C ASN A 185 -19.38 11.76 3.43
N ALA A 186 -19.82 10.65 2.84
CA ALA A 186 -19.28 10.16 1.58
C ALA A 186 -20.38 9.61 0.67
N GLN A 187 -20.12 9.61 -0.64
CA GLN A 187 -21.01 8.98 -1.60
C GLN A 187 -20.98 7.46 -1.42
N VAL A 188 -22.14 6.83 -1.25
CA VAL A 188 -22.28 5.38 -1.24
C VAL A 188 -22.72 4.91 -2.63
N ILE A 189 -21.96 3.95 -3.19
CA ILE A 189 -22.22 3.31 -4.47
C ILE A 189 -22.68 1.89 -4.18
N ILE A 190 -23.97 1.60 -4.43
CA ILE A 190 -24.52 0.25 -4.34
C ILE A 190 -24.59 -0.34 -5.75
N CYS A 191 -23.99 -1.50 -5.95
CA CYS A 191 -23.93 -2.20 -7.22
C CYS A 191 -23.98 -3.73 -7.01
N ASP A 192 -23.86 -4.50 -8.09
CA ASP A 192 -23.69 -5.94 -8.01
C ASP A 192 -22.28 -6.31 -7.47
N PRO A 193 -22.08 -7.56 -6.97
CA PRO A 193 -20.81 -7.97 -6.40
C PRO A 193 -19.63 -7.89 -7.38
N ALA A 194 -19.83 -8.33 -8.62
CA ALA A 194 -18.77 -8.33 -9.63
C ALA A 194 -18.31 -6.91 -9.97
N SER A 195 -19.24 -5.95 -10.05
CA SER A 195 -18.92 -4.54 -10.23
C SER A 195 -18.13 -3.98 -9.04
N ALA A 196 -18.54 -4.27 -7.80
CA ALA A 196 -17.83 -3.80 -6.60
C ALA A 196 -16.39 -4.33 -6.53
N GLU A 197 -16.20 -5.62 -6.80
CA GLU A 197 -14.91 -6.29 -6.86
C GLU A 197 -14.03 -5.69 -7.97
N THR A 198 -14.61 -5.47 -9.16
CA THR A 198 -13.92 -4.86 -10.30
C THR A 198 -13.47 -3.43 -10.01
N ILE A 199 -14.30 -2.61 -9.35
CA ILE A 199 -13.99 -1.22 -9.00
C ILE A 199 -12.66 -1.14 -8.23
N LYS A 200 -12.41 -2.05 -7.29
CA LYS A 200 -11.17 -2.06 -6.51
C LYS A 200 -9.95 -2.29 -7.39
N TYR A 201 -9.97 -3.32 -8.22
CA TYR A 201 -8.85 -3.63 -9.12
C TYR A 201 -8.64 -2.55 -10.18
N ALA A 202 -9.73 -2.07 -10.79
CA ALA A 202 -9.66 -1.02 -11.80
C ALA A 202 -9.08 0.28 -11.22
N ALA A 203 -9.47 0.66 -9.99
CA ALA A 203 -8.93 1.84 -9.32
C ALA A 203 -7.42 1.71 -9.10
N ASN A 204 -6.94 0.59 -8.55
CA ASN A 204 -5.50 0.37 -8.30
C ASN A 204 -4.70 0.28 -9.60
N ALA A 205 -5.22 -0.39 -10.63
CA ALA A 205 -4.60 -0.46 -11.95
C ALA A 205 -4.51 0.93 -12.62
N PHE A 206 -5.54 1.75 -12.50
CA PHE A 206 -5.53 3.11 -13.04
C PHE A 206 -4.52 4.01 -12.31
N LEU A 207 -4.43 3.93 -10.99
CA LEU A 207 -3.44 4.67 -10.21
C LEU A 207 -2.00 4.25 -10.57
N ALA A 208 -1.73 2.95 -10.72
CA ALA A 208 -0.46 2.44 -11.21
C ALA A 208 -0.14 2.95 -12.64
N THR A 209 -1.16 3.01 -13.50
CA THR A 209 -1.03 3.56 -14.87
C THR A 209 -0.64 5.04 -14.83
N LYS A 210 -1.27 5.85 -13.97
CA LYS A 210 -0.92 7.27 -13.80
C LYS A 210 0.55 7.45 -13.39
N LEU A 211 1.04 6.65 -12.44
CA LEU A 211 2.44 6.70 -12.01
C LEU A 211 3.40 6.26 -13.12
N SER A 212 3.09 5.17 -13.84
CA SER A 212 3.89 4.72 -14.98
C SER A 212 3.88 5.75 -16.11
N PHE A 213 2.74 6.40 -16.39
CA PHE A 213 2.66 7.49 -17.36
C PHE A 213 3.53 8.67 -16.96
N ALA A 214 3.46 9.12 -15.69
CA ALA A 214 4.30 10.20 -15.18
C ALA A 214 5.81 9.87 -15.33
N ASN A 215 6.21 8.64 -15.01
CA ASN A 215 7.58 8.17 -15.18
C ASN A 215 8.01 8.09 -16.67
N ALA A 216 7.11 7.70 -17.57
CA ALA A 216 7.36 7.68 -19.00
C ALA A 216 7.59 9.10 -19.58
N ILE A 217 6.74 10.04 -19.16
CA ILE A 217 6.91 11.46 -19.56
C ILE A 217 8.15 12.06 -18.92
N ALA A 218 8.51 11.70 -17.69
CA ALA A 218 9.76 12.14 -17.07
C ALA A 218 10.98 11.70 -17.88
N ALA A 219 10.96 10.45 -18.35
CA ALA A 219 12.01 9.97 -19.24
C ALA A 219 12.07 10.74 -20.57
N LEU A 220 10.93 11.09 -21.15
CA LEU A 220 10.88 11.94 -22.35
C LEU A 220 11.43 13.35 -22.05
N CYS A 221 11.04 13.96 -20.93
CA CYS A 221 11.54 15.29 -20.53
C CYS A 221 13.06 15.34 -20.48
N GLU A 222 13.72 14.31 -19.95
CA GLU A 222 15.18 14.22 -19.92
C GLU A 222 15.84 14.24 -21.32
N HIS A 223 15.13 13.73 -22.33
CA HIS A 223 15.64 13.70 -23.73
C HIS A 223 15.38 15.01 -24.48
N VAL A 224 14.27 15.69 -24.19
CA VAL A 224 13.86 16.90 -24.92
C VAL A 224 14.21 18.19 -24.16
N GLY A 225 14.74 18.10 -22.94
CA GLY A 225 15.12 19.24 -22.11
C GLY A 225 13.93 19.96 -21.47
N ALA A 226 12.79 19.26 -21.27
CA ALA A 226 11.64 19.79 -20.54
C ALA A 226 11.78 19.48 -19.04
N ASN A 227 11.07 20.26 -18.21
CA ASN A 227 10.95 20.02 -16.77
C ASN A 227 9.67 19.24 -16.46
N ILE A 228 9.80 18.08 -15.85
CA ILE A 228 8.65 17.21 -15.54
C ILE A 228 7.68 17.86 -14.56
N ASP A 229 8.14 18.64 -13.60
CA ASP A 229 7.27 19.28 -12.61
C ASP A 229 6.31 20.26 -13.32
N ASP A 230 6.83 21.09 -14.24
CA ASP A 230 6.01 22.00 -15.04
C ASP A 230 5.01 21.24 -15.94
N VAL A 231 5.45 20.13 -16.53
CA VAL A 231 4.60 19.31 -17.40
C VAL A 231 3.47 18.68 -16.60
N MET A 232 3.78 18.05 -15.45
CA MET A 232 2.77 17.37 -14.63
C MET A 232 1.82 18.37 -13.96
N ASP A 233 2.31 19.52 -13.50
CA ASP A 233 1.48 20.59 -12.99
C ASP A 233 0.56 21.15 -14.08
N GLY A 234 1.08 21.34 -15.29
CA GLY A 234 0.31 21.83 -16.43
C GLY A 234 -0.86 20.90 -16.78
N ILE A 235 -0.58 19.62 -16.99
CA ILE A 235 -1.65 18.65 -17.33
C ILE A 235 -2.59 18.41 -16.14
N GLY A 236 -2.09 18.47 -14.92
CA GLY A 236 -2.86 18.25 -13.69
C GLY A 236 -3.93 19.31 -13.43
N GLN A 237 -3.78 20.54 -14.00
CA GLN A 237 -4.81 21.59 -13.93
C GLN A 237 -6.08 21.24 -14.71
N ASP A 238 -5.99 20.33 -15.69
CA ASP A 238 -7.18 19.82 -16.35
C ASP A 238 -7.99 18.94 -15.38
N LYS A 239 -9.22 19.36 -15.05
CA LYS A 239 -10.11 18.64 -14.11
C LYS A 239 -10.39 17.20 -14.52
N ARG A 240 -10.28 16.85 -15.79
CA ARG A 240 -10.45 15.49 -16.32
C ARG A 240 -9.27 14.60 -15.96
N ILE A 241 -8.09 15.15 -15.68
CA ILE A 241 -6.85 14.45 -15.32
C ILE A 241 -6.63 14.51 -13.80
N GLY A 242 -6.65 15.73 -13.22
CA GLY A 242 -6.40 15.98 -11.81
C GLY A 242 -4.93 15.81 -11.40
N ASN A 243 -4.50 16.46 -10.33
CA ASN A 243 -3.10 16.51 -9.89
C ASN A 243 -2.59 15.26 -9.17
N GLN A 244 -3.51 14.39 -8.72
CA GLN A 244 -3.13 13.23 -7.90
C GLN A 244 -2.46 12.14 -8.74
N PHE A 245 -1.43 11.49 -8.16
CA PHE A 245 -0.68 10.38 -8.79
C PHE A 245 0.03 10.76 -10.10
N LEU A 246 0.52 12.02 -10.22
CA LEU A 246 1.30 12.50 -11.35
C LEU A 246 2.77 12.79 -11.01
N LYS A 247 3.22 12.50 -9.78
CA LYS A 247 4.62 12.70 -9.40
C LYS A 247 5.46 11.53 -9.88
N PRO A 248 6.52 11.77 -10.69
CA PRO A 248 7.44 10.72 -11.08
C PRO A 248 8.28 10.25 -9.88
N GLY A 249 8.85 9.07 -10.00
CA GLY A 249 9.63 8.47 -8.94
C GLY A 249 10.40 7.23 -9.40
N PRO A 250 10.92 6.43 -8.45
CA PRO A 250 11.71 5.24 -8.77
C PRO A 250 10.87 4.07 -9.28
N GLY A 251 9.58 4.22 -9.41
CA GLY A 251 8.59 3.20 -9.70
C GLY A 251 7.56 3.07 -8.58
N TRP A 252 6.55 2.24 -8.80
CA TRP A 252 5.52 1.93 -7.80
C TRP A 252 5.72 0.52 -7.24
N GLY A 253 5.26 0.33 -6.01
CA GLY A 253 5.36 -0.91 -5.24
C GLY A 253 4.35 -0.94 -4.11
N GLY A 254 4.72 -1.57 -3.00
CA GLY A 254 3.86 -1.75 -1.84
C GLY A 254 2.97 -2.98 -1.94
N SER A 255 2.16 -3.20 -0.94
CA SER A 255 1.32 -4.39 -0.78
C SER A 255 0.15 -4.51 -1.77
N CYS A 256 -0.21 -3.42 -2.47
CA CYS A 256 -1.43 -3.38 -3.27
C CYS A 256 -1.15 -3.38 -4.78
N PHE A 257 -0.46 -2.37 -5.31
CA PHE A 257 -0.34 -2.20 -6.77
C PHE A 257 0.28 -3.40 -7.49
N PRO A 258 1.40 -3.98 -7.05
CA PRO A 258 2.00 -5.12 -7.75
C PRO A 258 1.08 -6.33 -7.77
N LYS A 259 0.47 -6.64 -6.64
CA LYS A 259 -0.45 -7.76 -6.49
C LYS A 259 -1.72 -7.57 -7.32
N ASP A 260 -2.36 -6.41 -7.20
CA ASP A 260 -3.68 -6.17 -7.79
C ASP A 260 -3.61 -5.98 -9.31
N THR A 261 -2.53 -5.38 -9.82
CA THR A 261 -2.33 -5.25 -11.28
C THR A 261 -2.11 -6.61 -11.94
N ARG A 262 -1.28 -7.47 -11.34
CA ARG A 262 -1.05 -8.84 -11.84
C ARG A 262 -2.32 -9.69 -11.73
N ALA A 263 -3.05 -9.61 -10.61
CA ALA A 263 -4.32 -10.31 -10.45
C ALA A 263 -5.36 -9.87 -11.49
N LEU A 264 -5.44 -8.56 -11.81
CA LEU A 264 -6.36 -8.08 -12.83
C LEU A 264 -6.00 -8.57 -14.24
N VAL A 265 -4.70 -8.70 -14.56
CA VAL A 265 -4.26 -9.34 -15.80
C VAL A 265 -4.73 -10.79 -15.84
N LYS A 266 -4.58 -11.54 -14.74
CA LYS A 266 -5.03 -12.95 -14.66
C LYS A 266 -6.55 -13.10 -14.77
N ILE A 267 -7.30 -12.21 -14.15
CA ILE A 267 -8.78 -12.16 -14.28
C ILE A 267 -9.16 -11.94 -15.75
N ALA A 268 -8.50 -11.00 -16.45
CA ALA A 268 -8.74 -10.72 -17.86
C ALA A 268 -8.41 -11.95 -18.74
N GLU A 269 -7.24 -12.58 -18.54
CA GLU A 269 -6.83 -13.78 -19.24
C GLU A 269 -7.84 -14.93 -19.07
N SER A 270 -8.32 -15.15 -17.82
CA SER A 270 -9.33 -16.17 -17.52
C SER A 270 -10.67 -15.90 -18.18
N ALA A 271 -10.98 -14.63 -18.44
CA ALA A 271 -12.15 -14.19 -19.18
C ALA A 271 -11.94 -14.17 -20.72
N GLY A 272 -10.78 -14.61 -21.21
CA GLY A 272 -10.43 -14.62 -22.62
C GLY A 272 -10.09 -13.24 -23.19
N TYR A 273 -9.74 -12.27 -22.33
CA TYR A 273 -9.36 -10.91 -22.72
C TYR A 273 -7.87 -10.66 -22.47
N ASP A 274 -7.16 -10.26 -23.54
CA ASP A 274 -5.77 -9.85 -23.43
C ASP A 274 -5.66 -8.39 -23.00
N PHE A 275 -5.22 -8.14 -21.78
CA PHE A 275 -5.09 -6.78 -21.24
C PHE A 275 -3.67 -6.21 -21.49
N GLU A 276 -3.31 -6.06 -22.77
CA GLU A 276 -2.00 -5.54 -23.21
C GLU A 276 -1.63 -4.21 -22.55
N LEU A 277 -2.58 -3.28 -22.42
CA LEU A 277 -2.34 -1.99 -21.76
C LEU A 277 -1.80 -2.16 -20.36
N LEU A 278 -2.43 -3.01 -19.55
CA LEU A 278 -2.02 -3.19 -18.16
C LEU A 278 -0.70 -3.97 -18.05
N ARG A 279 -0.45 -4.94 -18.93
CA ARG A 279 0.86 -5.58 -19.03
C ARG A 279 1.95 -4.57 -19.36
N GLY A 280 1.72 -3.68 -20.32
CA GLY A 280 2.67 -2.61 -20.65
C GLY A 280 2.95 -1.67 -19.48
N VAL A 281 1.98 -1.40 -18.61
CA VAL A 281 2.15 -0.61 -17.39
C VAL A 281 3.05 -1.33 -16.36
N ILE A 282 2.85 -2.63 -16.19
CA ILE A 282 3.66 -3.48 -15.30
C ILE A 282 5.11 -3.55 -15.81
N ASP A 283 5.30 -3.86 -17.10
CA ASP A 283 6.62 -3.99 -17.73
C ASP A 283 7.37 -2.66 -17.68
N PHE A 284 6.68 -1.55 -17.90
CA PHE A 284 7.29 -0.22 -17.80
C PHE A 284 7.77 0.08 -16.37
N ASN A 285 7.07 -0.37 -15.35
CA ASN A 285 7.49 -0.20 -13.96
C ASN A 285 8.81 -0.94 -13.65
N GLU A 286 9.01 -2.14 -14.19
CA GLU A 286 10.29 -2.86 -14.08
C GLU A 286 11.43 -2.09 -14.79
N ILE A 287 11.18 -1.55 -15.98
CA ILE A 287 12.14 -0.71 -16.70
C ILE A 287 12.50 0.55 -15.90
N GLN A 288 11.59 1.09 -15.10
CA GLN A 288 11.86 2.27 -14.30
C GLN A 288 12.91 2.02 -13.22
N PHE A 289 12.93 0.84 -12.61
CA PHE A 289 14.01 0.46 -11.67
C PHE A 289 15.38 0.47 -12.34
N ASP A 290 15.48 -0.13 -13.53
CA ASP A 290 16.73 -0.15 -14.33
C ASP A 290 17.20 1.27 -14.65
N ARG A 291 16.30 2.19 -14.99
CA ARG A 291 16.62 3.60 -15.27
C ARG A 291 17.24 4.31 -14.07
N ILE A 292 16.74 4.05 -12.85
CA ILE A 292 17.33 4.63 -11.63
C ILE A 292 18.73 4.06 -11.38
N VAL A 293 18.91 2.75 -11.54
CA VAL A 293 20.23 2.10 -11.44
C VAL A 293 21.20 2.68 -12.48
N ASP A 294 20.74 2.91 -13.71
CA ASP A 294 21.54 3.54 -14.76
C ASP A 294 21.98 4.97 -14.45
N LYS A 295 21.11 5.76 -13.80
CA LYS A 295 21.47 7.10 -13.32
C LYS A 295 22.61 7.01 -12.30
N VAL A 296 22.49 6.12 -11.31
CA VAL A 296 23.56 5.90 -10.30
C VAL A 296 24.84 5.44 -10.98
N ARG A 297 24.79 4.46 -11.89
CA ARG A 297 25.94 3.94 -12.62
C ARG A 297 26.66 5.03 -13.44
N LYS A 298 25.91 5.86 -14.16
CA LYS A 298 26.47 6.98 -14.95
C LYS A 298 27.14 8.01 -14.04
N ALA A 299 26.53 8.35 -12.90
CA ALA A 299 27.08 9.32 -11.96
C ALA A 299 28.43 8.89 -11.39
N VAL A 300 28.68 7.58 -11.22
CA VAL A 300 29.95 7.04 -10.68
C VAL A 300 30.95 6.61 -11.76
N GLY A 301 30.75 7.03 -13.00
CA GLY A 301 31.72 6.81 -14.09
C GLY A 301 31.49 5.52 -14.90
N GLY A 302 30.29 4.98 -14.93
CA GLY A 302 29.87 3.90 -15.83
C GLY A 302 30.00 2.47 -15.29
N THR A 303 30.64 2.28 -14.12
CA THR A 303 30.73 0.97 -13.45
C THR A 303 30.35 1.09 -11.98
N LEU A 304 29.60 0.13 -11.49
CA LEU A 304 29.19 0.02 -10.08
C LEU A 304 30.14 -0.89 -9.28
N SER A 305 30.96 -1.69 -9.93
CA SER A 305 31.91 -2.59 -9.27
C SER A 305 32.87 -1.83 -8.38
N GLY A 306 32.90 -2.16 -7.08
CA GLY A 306 33.76 -1.53 -6.08
C GLY A 306 33.33 -0.11 -5.65
N LYS A 307 32.14 0.35 -6.06
CA LYS A 307 31.58 1.63 -5.65
C LYS A 307 30.76 1.51 -4.36
N ASN A 308 30.82 2.54 -3.51
CA ASN A 308 29.99 2.66 -2.32
C ASN A 308 28.81 3.57 -2.64
N ILE A 309 27.60 3.04 -2.53
CA ILE A 309 26.37 3.79 -2.78
C ILE A 309 25.59 3.94 -1.49
N ALA A 310 25.32 5.18 -1.11
CA ALA A 310 24.38 5.48 -0.03
C ALA A 310 22.95 5.44 -0.55
N VAL A 311 22.08 4.64 0.08
CA VAL A 311 20.66 4.59 -0.25
C VAL A 311 19.86 5.08 0.94
N LEU A 312 19.14 6.17 0.75
CA LEU A 312 18.29 6.79 1.76
C LEU A 312 16.83 6.50 1.47
N GLY A 313 16.23 5.71 2.37
CA GLY A 313 14.88 5.17 2.25
C GLY A 313 14.86 3.78 1.64
N LEU A 314 14.17 2.86 2.31
CA LEU A 314 14.00 1.45 1.93
C LEU A 314 12.54 1.05 1.81
N THR A 315 11.65 1.73 2.54
CA THR A 315 10.21 1.53 2.45
C THR A 315 9.67 1.97 1.09
N PHE A 316 8.54 1.40 0.65
CA PHE A 316 7.98 1.72 -0.66
C PHE A 316 7.50 3.18 -0.78
N LYS A 317 7.18 3.82 0.35
CA LYS A 317 6.88 5.25 0.51
C LYS A 317 7.15 5.69 1.95
N ALA A 318 7.12 7.01 2.22
CA ALA A 318 7.20 7.56 3.56
C ALA A 318 5.97 7.23 4.43
N HIS A 319 6.11 7.41 5.74
CA HIS A 319 5.08 7.23 6.78
C HIS A 319 4.55 5.80 6.92
N THR A 320 5.34 4.80 6.55
CA THR A 320 5.10 3.38 6.79
C THR A 320 6.40 2.63 7.01
N ASN A 321 6.34 1.45 7.60
CA ASN A 321 7.46 0.51 7.71
C ASN A 321 7.34 -0.65 6.71
N ASP A 322 6.47 -0.54 5.71
CA ASP A 322 6.23 -1.59 4.74
C ASP A 322 7.32 -1.65 3.66
N LEU A 323 7.96 -2.80 3.58
CA LEU A 323 9.02 -3.13 2.62
C LEU A 323 8.55 -3.96 1.43
N ARG A 324 7.29 -4.41 1.43
CA ARG A 324 6.77 -5.31 0.40
C ARG A 324 6.82 -4.66 -0.98
N ASP A 325 7.42 -5.38 -1.92
CA ASP A 325 7.61 -4.90 -3.31
C ASP A 325 8.15 -3.46 -3.40
N SER A 326 8.99 -3.05 -2.44
CA SER A 326 9.55 -1.70 -2.44
C SER A 326 10.46 -1.47 -3.66
N PRO A 327 10.23 -0.39 -4.44
CA PRO A 327 11.14 0.03 -5.50
C PRO A 327 12.58 0.21 -5.01
N ALA A 328 12.76 0.75 -3.79
CA ALA A 328 14.08 0.94 -3.21
C ALA A 328 14.83 -0.39 -3.03
N LEU A 329 14.12 -1.45 -2.56
CA LEU A 329 14.73 -2.77 -2.40
C LEU A 329 15.12 -3.41 -3.74
N ARG A 330 14.27 -3.27 -4.76
CA ARG A 330 14.58 -3.75 -6.12
C ARG A 330 15.82 -3.07 -6.68
N ILE A 331 15.93 -1.76 -6.50
CA ILE A 331 17.10 -0.98 -6.93
C ILE A 331 18.34 -1.39 -6.12
N VAL A 332 18.25 -1.53 -4.80
CA VAL A 332 19.36 -2.00 -3.95
C VAL A 332 19.88 -3.36 -4.42
N GLU A 333 18.99 -4.30 -4.70
CA GLU A 333 19.35 -5.62 -5.22
C GLU A 333 20.14 -5.51 -6.54
N GLN A 334 19.65 -4.71 -7.48
CA GLN A 334 20.33 -4.51 -8.77
C GLN A 334 21.69 -3.82 -8.63
N LEU A 335 21.82 -2.82 -7.75
CA LEU A 335 23.10 -2.16 -7.46
C LEU A 335 24.13 -3.19 -6.94
N LYS A 336 23.71 -4.07 -6.04
CA LYS A 336 24.55 -5.13 -5.45
C LYS A 336 24.95 -6.18 -6.50
N LEU A 337 24.01 -6.62 -7.33
CA LEU A 337 24.27 -7.56 -8.44
C LEU A 337 25.32 -7.02 -9.42
N GLN A 338 25.41 -5.70 -9.58
CA GLN A 338 26.42 -5.02 -10.40
C GLN A 338 27.72 -4.70 -9.66
N GLY A 339 27.87 -5.21 -8.42
CA GLY A 339 29.12 -5.14 -7.63
C GLY A 339 29.28 -3.89 -6.76
N ALA A 340 28.21 -3.13 -6.51
CA ALA A 340 28.24 -2.02 -5.55
C ALA A 340 28.15 -2.53 -4.11
N THR A 341 28.82 -1.82 -3.22
CA THR A 341 28.56 -1.89 -1.78
C THR A 341 27.46 -0.87 -1.44
N VAL A 342 26.39 -1.32 -0.80
CA VAL A 342 25.28 -0.45 -0.42
C VAL A 342 25.29 -0.19 1.08
N ASN A 343 25.34 1.09 1.45
CA ASN A 343 25.08 1.58 2.80
C ASN A 343 23.68 2.20 2.81
N ALA A 344 22.79 1.69 3.63
CA ALA A 344 21.38 2.11 3.63
C ALA A 344 20.93 2.65 4.97
N TYR A 345 20.01 3.60 4.91
CA TYR A 345 19.31 4.12 6.07
C TYR A 345 17.82 4.31 5.76
N ASP A 346 16.97 3.95 6.70
CA ASP A 346 15.53 4.24 6.69
C ASP A 346 15.05 4.49 8.12
N PRO A 347 14.23 5.53 8.38
CA PRO A 347 13.78 5.90 9.74
C PRO A 347 12.97 4.82 10.45
N THR A 348 12.31 3.92 9.72
CA THR A 348 11.34 2.96 10.29
C THR A 348 11.79 1.50 10.19
N VAL A 349 12.85 1.22 9.47
CA VAL A 349 13.35 -0.15 9.31
C VAL A 349 14.27 -0.50 10.46
N ALA A 350 13.87 -1.45 11.30
CA ALA A 350 14.63 -1.87 12.48
C ALA A 350 15.66 -2.98 12.21
N ASN A 351 15.48 -3.77 11.15
CA ASN A 351 16.32 -4.92 10.84
C ASN A 351 17.09 -4.72 9.54
N PRO A 352 18.40 -5.01 9.53
CA PRO A 352 19.19 -4.90 8.32
C PRO A 352 18.76 -5.94 7.28
N LEU A 353 18.72 -5.51 6.01
CA LEU A 353 18.55 -6.42 4.88
C LEU A 353 19.81 -7.28 4.71
N PRO A 354 19.68 -8.54 4.28
CA PRO A 354 20.85 -9.38 4.02
C PRO A 354 21.86 -8.71 3.08
N GLN A 355 23.13 -8.75 3.44
CA GLN A 355 24.24 -8.18 2.65
C GLN A 355 24.10 -6.67 2.35
N THR A 356 23.40 -5.92 3.15
CA THR A 356 23.32 -4.45 3.10
C THR A 356 23.84 -3.89 4.41
N ASN A 357 24.73 -2.90 4.33
CA ASN A 357 25.22 -2.22 5.52
C ASN A 357 24.13 -1.23 5.96
N PHE A 358 23.40 -1.59 6.99
CA PHE A 358 22.39 -0.71 7.57
C PHE A 358 23.06 0.27 8.54
N CYS A 359 22.76 1.56 8.39
CA CYS A 359 23.33 2.65 9.16
C CYS A 359 22.31 3.25 10.13
N GLU A 360 22.76 3.84 11.22
CA GLU A 360 21.88 4.44 12.24
C GLU A 360 21.37 5.82 11.83
N THR A 361 22.08 6.52 10.94
CA THR A 361 21.69 7.85 10.44
C THR A 361 21.91 7.95 8.93
N ALA A 362 21.19 8.89 8.29
CA ALA A 362 21.41 9.23 6.88
C ALA A 362 22.86 9.69 6.62
N LYS A 363 23.47 10.42 7.56
CA LYS A 363 24.85 10.89 7.47
C LYS A 363 25.86 9.73 7.49
N ASP A 364 25.64 8.72 8.35
CA ASP A 364 26.49 7.53 8.41
C ASP A 364 26.41 6.72 7.12
N ALA A 365 25.20 6.59 6.54
CA ALA A 365 25.04 5.94 5.24
C ALA A 365 25.81 6.67 4.13
N CYS A 366 25.88 8.00 4.18
CA CYS A 366 26.61 8.83 3.23
C CYS A 366 28.14 8.80 3.41
N ALA A 367 28.66 8.27 4.52
CA ALA A 367 30.10 8.27 4.79
C ALA A 367 30.87 7.49 3.70
N SER A 368 31.85 8.17 3.07
CA SER A 368 32.68 7.63 1.98
C SER A 368 31.90 7.12 0.77
N ALA A 369 30.65 7.58 0.56
CA ALA A 369 29.85 7.21 -0.60
C ALA A 369 30.38 7.84 -1.90
N ASP A 370 30.38 7.08 -3.00
CA ASP A 370 30.66 7.56 -4.34
C ASP A 370 29.42 8.23 -4.99
N ALA A 371 28.22 7.85 -4.56
CA ALA A 371 26.97 8.53 -4.89
C ALA A 371 25.92 8.28 -3.81
N ILE A 372 24.95 9.20 -3.72
CA ILE A 372 23.77 9.12 -2.85
C ILE A 372 22.53 8.90 -3.72
N LEU A 373 21.66 7.98 -3.32
CA LEU A 373 20.35 7.77 -3.91
C LEU A 373 19.26 8.06 -2.86
N ILE A 374 18.37 9.02 -3.15
CA ILE A 374 17.13 9.21 -2.40
C ILE A 374 16.07 8.31 -3.02
N ALA A 375 15.71 7.23 -2.33
CA ALA A 375 14.81 6.21 -2.85
C ALA A 375 13.40 6.27 -2.27
N THR A 376 13.23 6.86 -1.07
CA THR A 376 11.94 7.09 -0.43
C THR A 376 11.82 8.54 0.02
N GLU A 377 10.62 9.12 -0.08
CA GLU A 377 10.35 10.54 0.16
C GLU A 377 10.15 10.89 1.65
N TRP A 378 11.03 10.39 2.53
CA TRP A 378 10.98 10.77 3.94
C TRP A 378 11.27 12.26 4.13
N PRO A 379 10.45 13.00 4.91
CA PRO A 379 10.64 14.45 5.10
C PRO A 379 12.01 14.83 5.64
N GLU A 380 12.62 13.98 6.48
CA GLU A 380 13.95 14.24 7.05
C GLU A 380 15.05 14.30 5.98
N PHE A 381 14.90 13.60 4.84
CA PHE A 381 15.89 13.66 3.77
C PHE A 381 15.87 15.00 3.03
N ALA A 382 14.72 15.65 2.95
CA ALA A 382 14.60 17.01 2.41
C ALA A 382 15.28 18.05 3.31
N LEU A 383 15.47 17.75 4.60
CA LEU A 383 16.11 18.62 5.59
C LEU A 383 17.62 18.40 5.73
N LEU A 384 18.20 17.45 4.99
CA LEU A 384 19.65 17.19 5.04
C LEU A 384 20.43 18.45 4.60
N ASN A 385 21.48 18.75 5.37
CA ASN A 385 22.38 19.87 5.04
C ASN A 385 23.42 19.43 3.99
N PRO A 386 23.38 19.97 2.74
CA PRO A 386 24.28 19.53 1.67
C PRO A 386 25.77 19.76 1.99
N THR A 387 26.10 20.79 2.77
CA THR A 387 27.49 21.07 3.16
C THR A 387 28.01 20.01 4.12
N GLU A 388 27.22 19.64 5.12
CA GLU A 388 27.59 18.59 6.06
C GLU A 388 27.73 17.21 5.36
N ILE A 389 26.79 16.87 4.50
CA ILE A 389 26.85 15.64 3.70
C ILE A 389 28.05 15.69 2.76
N GLY A 390 28.34 16.84 2.15
CA GLY A 390 29.50 17.04 1.27
C GLY A 390 30.85 16.83 1.92
N ASN A 391 30.92 16.94 3.25
CA ASN A 391 32.14 16.72 4.02
C ASN A 391 32.42 15.23 4.35
N VAL A 392 31.41 14.35 4.22
CA VAL A 392 31.55 12.93 4.56
C VAL A 392 31.56 12.00 3.34
N VAL A 393 31.03 12.42 2.20
CA VAL A 393 31.04 11.64 0.97
C VAL A 393 32.43 11.60 0.33
N ARG A 394 32.70 10.56 -0.48
CA ARG A 394 33.89 10.50 -1.33
C ARG A 394 33.73 11.33 -2.59
N SER A 395 32.53 11.29 -3.17
CA SER A 395 32.21 12.04 -4.39
C SER A 395 30.84 12.71 -4.24
N LYS A 396 30.72 13.94 -4.74
CA LYS A 396 29.50 14.75 -4.61
C LYS A 396 28.52 14.47 -5.76
N HIS A 397 27.96 13.25 -5.79
CA HIS A 397 26.90 12.84 -6.72
C HIS A 397 25.65 12.50 -5.93
N ILE A 398 24.52 13.05 -6.33
CA ILE A 398 23.21 12.77 -5.72
C ILE A 398 22.15 12.51 -6.79
N ILE A 399 21.48 11.38 -6.67
CA ILE A 399 20.34 10.99 -7.49
C ILE A 399 19.09 11.08 -6.60
N ASP A 400 18.24 12.05 -6.89
CA ASP A 400 16.98 12.24 -6.18
C ASP A 400 15.85 11.58 -6.96
N ALA A 401 15.62 10.30 -6.68
CA ALA A 401 14.59 9.53 -7.36
C ALA A 401 13.16 9.91 -6.94
N ARG A 402 13.01 10.80 -5.97
CA ARG A 402 11.71 11.29 -5.48
C ARG A 402 11.45 12.76 -5.77
N ASN A 403 12.44 13.47 -6.29
CA ASN A 403 12.37 14.91 -6.56
C ASN A 403 11.97 15.74 -5.33
N ILE A 404 12.48 15.40 -4.15
CA ILE A 404 12.14 16.06 -2.87
C ILE A 404 13.17 17.09 -2.42
N LEU A 405 14.36 17.08 -3.03
CA LEU A 405 15.44 17.97 -2.64
C LEU A 405 15.42 19.29 -3.42
N GLU A 406 15.88 20.36 -2.78
CA GLU A 406 16.14 21.65 -3.42
C GLU A 406 17.41 21.56 -4.29
N ALA A 407 17.25 21.32 -5.59
CA ALA A 407 18.33 21.03 -6.53
C ALA A 407 19.44 22.12 -6.51
N ASP A 408 19.05 23.38 -6.46
CA ASP A 408 20.02 24.51 -6.49
C ASP A 408 20.83 24.60 -5.19
N LEU A 409 20.24 24.22 -4.06
CA LEU A 409 20.96 24.15 -2.80
C LEU A 409 22.06 23.09 -2.83
N TRP A 410 21.76 21.90 -3.38
CA TRP A 410 22.72 20.83 -3.54
C TRP A 410 23.80 21.16 -4.58
N ARG A 411 23.43 21.74 -5.70
CA ARG A 411 24.40 22.24 -6.72
C ARG A 411 25.33 23.29 -6.16
N SER A 412 24.80 24.23 -5.36
CA SER A 412 25.61 25.28 -4.70
C SER A 412 26.61 24.72 -3.70
N ALA A 413 26.33 23.56 -3.07
CA ALA A 413 27.25 22.82 -2.23
C ALA A 413 28.27 21.95 -3.01
N GLY A 414 28.24 22.03 -4.35
CA GLY A 414 29.15 21.34 -5.27
C GLY A 414 28.73 19.94 -5.66
N PHE A 415 27.46 19.54 -5.43
CA PHE A 415 26.95 18.26 -5.90
C PHE A 415 26.53 18.29 -7.36
N THR A 416 26.85 17.22 -8.07
CA THR A 416 26.15 16.89 -9.33
C THR A 416 24.79 16.31 -8.95
N TYR A 417 23.74 17.10 -9.11
CA TYR A 417 22.37 16.70 -8.79
C TYR A 417 21.65 16.17 -10.03
N GLN A 418 20.97 15.03 -9.89
CA GLN A 418 20.10 14.45 -10.92
C GLN A 418 18.76 14.07 -10.28
N GLY A 419 17.67 14.62 -10.80
CA GLY A 419 16.31 14.20 -10.46
C GLY A 419 15.76 13.18 -11.48
N VAL A 420 14.46 12.93 -11.40
CA VAL A 420 13.69 12.15 -12.38
C VAL A 420 12.91 13.13 -13.25
N GLY A 421 13.28 13.23 -14.54
CA GLY A 421 12.66 14.15 -15.49
C GLY A 421 13.09 15.61 -15.35
N ARG A 422 14.21 15.87 -14.64
CA ARG A 422 14.74 17.23 -14.45
C ARG A 422 16.24 17.25 -14.15
#